data_794b56c51381bb87468dfaaf9f59c217
#
_entry.id   794b56c51381bb87468dfaaf9f59c217
#
_cell.length_a   1.000
_cell.length_b   1.000
_cell.length_c   1.000
_cell.angle_alpha   90.00
_cell.angle_beta   90.00
_cell.angle_gamma   90.00
#
_symmetry.space_group_name_H-M   'P 1'
#
loop_
_entity.id
_entity.type
_entity.pdbx_description
1 polymer ?
#
loop_
_entity_poly.entity_id
_entity_poly.type
_entity_poly.pdbx_seq_one_letter_code
_entity_poly.pdbx_strand_id
1 'polypeptide(L)'
;MYEREGKVLGYAYASAYNERVAYDYTVDLSVYVDAAFCGQNIGECLYAALLDILEKQGYYNAYACITAINQNSLNFHKRMGFEDAGTHKLAGFKHGRWLDVCWYSKRLKADTEAPQPLKPVSAFSNNDLLQPHETYKKQTV
;
A
#
# COMPACT_ATOMS: atom_id res chain seq x y z
N MET A 1 -6.58 -9.67 -2.93
CA MET A 1 -7.63 -10.01 -1.95
C MET A 1 -7.08 -11.00 -0.94
N TYR A 2 -7.54 -10.90 0.29
CA TYR A 2 -7.32 -11.90 1.34
C TYR A 2 -8.64 -12.64 1.59
N GLU A 3 -8.63 -13.93 1.35
CA GLU A 3 -9.82 -14.78 1.46
C GLU A 3 -9.56 -15.93 2.45
N ARG A 4 -10.56 -16.28 3.23
CA ARG A 4 -10.56 -17.42 4.13
C ARG A 4 -11.94 -18.10 4.06
N GLU A 5 -11.96 -19.40 3.76
CA GLU A 5 -13.18 -20.21 3.68
C GLU A 5 -14.27 -19.61 2.77
N GLY A 6 -13.86 -19.07 1.60
CA GLY A 6 -14.77 -18.47 0.64
C GLY A 6 -15.25 -17.06 1.00
N LYS A 7 -14.80 -16.47 2.11
CA LYS A 7 -15.14 -15.11 2.52
C LYS A 7 -13.95 -14.17 2.31
N VAL A 8 -14.18 -13.06 1.62
CA VAL A 8 -13.19 -11.98 1.48
C VAL A 8 -13.14 -11.19 2.78
N LEU A 9 -11.98 -11.16 3.42
CA LEU A 9 -11.74 -10.47 4.69
C LEU A 9 -11.05 -9.12 4.51
N GLY A 10 -10.46 -8.88 3.36
CA GLY A 10 -9.81 -7.62 3.06
C GLY A 10 -9.25 -7.60 1.63
N TYR A 11 -8.89 -6.41 1.19
CA TYR A 11 -8.22 -6.20 -0.10
C TYR A 11 -7.32 -4.97 -0.06
N ALA A 12 -6.33 -4.97 -0.92
CA ALA A 12 -5.49 -3.81 -1.17
C ALA A 12 -5.34 -3.61 -2.68
N TYR A 13 -5.16 -2.38 -3.10
CA TYR A 13 -4.92 -2.06 -4.49
C TYR A 13 -4.02 -0.84 -4.64
N ALA A 14 -3.45 -0.70 -5.84
CA ALA A 14 -2.70 0.45 -6.28
C ALA A 14 -3.45 1.14 -7.41
N SER A 15 -3.45 2.45 -7.42
CA SER A 15 -3.93 3.30 -8.50
C SER A 15 -2.85 4.29 -8.94
N ALA A 16 -3.03 4.90 -10.11
CA ALA A 16 -2.13 5.95 -10.57
C ALA A 16 -2.12 7.11 -9.57
N TYR A 17 -0.93 7.53 -9.15
CA TYR A 17 -0.77 8.70 -8.28
C TYR A 17 -1.21 9.99 -8.97
N ASN A 18 -0.90 10.12 -10.26
CA ASN A 18 -1.24 11.30 -11.06
C ASN A 18 -1.30 10.91 -12.55
N GLU A 19 -2.10 11.61 -13.33
CA GLU A 19 -2.30 11.35 -14.76
C GLU A 19 -1.14 11.83 -15.65
N ARG A 20 -0.19 12.60 -15.10
CA ARG A 20 0.95 13.11 -15.86
C ARG A 20 2.05 12.05 -15.98
N VAL A 21 2.60 11.87 -17.17
CA VAL A 21 3.67 10.89 -17.50
C VAL A 21 4.86 10.93 -16.53
N ALA A 22 5.20 12.10 -16.00
CA ALA A 22 6.27 12.24 -15.00
C ALA A 22 6.08 11.37 -13.74
N TYR A 23 4.87 10.92 -13.47
CA TYR A 23 4.50 10.14 -12.29
C TYR A 23 4.11 8.68 -12.59
N ASP A 24 4.38 8.19 -13.79
CA ASP A 24 3.99 6.82 -14.22
C ASP A 24 4.59 5.72 -13.33
N TYR A 25 5.72 6.00 -12.65
CA TYR A 25 6.40 5.06 -11.75
C TYR A 25 6.03 5.25 -10.27
N THR A 26 4.97 6.00 -10.00
CA THR A 26 4.46 6.28 -8.66
C THR A 26 3.01 5.85 -8.55
N VAL A 27 2.67 5.17 -7.47
CA VAL A 27 1.31 4.68 -7.20
C VAL A 27 0.76 5.22 -5.90
N ASP A 28 -0.54 5.33 -5.82
CA ASP A 28 -1.30 5.55 -4.58
C ASP A 28 -1.91 4.22 -4.12
N LEU A 29 -1.75 3.91 -2.83
CA LEU A 29 -2.16 2.64 -2.25
C LEU A 29 -3.36 2.81 -1.32
N SER A 30 -4.23 1.81 -1.37
CA SER A 30 -5.33 1.67 -0.43
C SER A 30 -5.43 0.25 0.10
N VAL A 31 -5.80 0.11 1.37
CA VAL A 31 -6.05 -1.17 2.02
C VAL A 31 -7.32 -1.10 2.86
N TYR A 32 -8.12 -2.14 2.76
CA TYR A 32 -9.36 -2.29 3.53
C TYR A 32 -9.41 -3.69 4.14
N VAL A 33 -9.71 -3.74 5.42
CA VAL A 33 -9.91 -4.99 6.17
C VAL A 33 -11.27 -4.93 6.84
N ASP A 34 -12.04 -6.02 6.77
CA ASP A 34 -13.32 -6.14 7.47
C ASP A 34 -13.09 -5.89 8.98
N ALA A 35 -13.90 -5.01 9.56
CA ALA A 35 -13.76 -4.58 10.96
C ALA A 35 -13.76 -5.76 11.95
N ALA A 36 -14.50 -6.83 11.66
CA ALA A 36 -14.55 -8.04 12.48
C ALA A 36 -13.21 -8.82 12.49
N PHE A 37 -12.31 -8.55 11.56
CA PHE A 37 -11.04 -9.25 11.39
C PHE A 37 -9.82 -8.32 11.53
N CYS A 38 -10.01 -7.08 11.97
CA CYS A 38 -8.91 -6.18 12.30
C CYS A 38 -8.04 -6.77 13.43
N GLY A 39 -6.73 -6.44 13.40
CA GLY A 39 -5.76 -6.95 14.39
C GLY A 39 -5.27 -8.38 14.14
N GLN A 40 -5.65 -9.00 13.01
CA GLN A 40 -5.18 -10.33 12.60
C GLN A 40 -4.08 -10.27 11.54
N ASN A 41 -3.43 -9.13 11.39
CA ASN A 41 -2.32 -8.88 10.44
C ASN A 41 -2.69 -9.06 8.95
N ILE A 42 -3.98 -9.04 8.62
CA ILE A 42 -4.47 -9.17 7.25
C ILE A 42 -3.99 -7.99 6.39
N GLY A 43 -4.02 -6.78 6.94
CA GLY A 43 -3.54 -5.59 6.26
C GLY A 43 -2.05 -5.67 5.92
N GLU A 44 -1.23 -6.14 6.86
CA GLU A 44 0.21 -6.34 6.67
C GLU A 44 0.49 -7.37 5.56
N CYS A 45 -0.23 -8.49 5.57
CA CYS A 45 -0.10 -9.51 4.52
C CYS A 45 -0.48 -8.95 3.14
N LEU A 46 -1.58 -8.21 3.06
CA LEU A 46 -2.03 -7.59 1.82
C LEU A 46 -1.02 -6.57 1.28
N TYR A 47 -0.52 -5.68 2.14
CA TYR A 47 0.47 -4.69 1.73
C TYR A 47 1.81 -5.31 1.36
N ALA A 48 2.29 -6.30 2.11
CA ALA A 48 3.54 -6.99 1.77
C ALA A 48 3.48 -7.62 0.39
N ALA A 49 2.38 -8.30 0.06
CA ALA A 49 2.18 -8.90 -1.26
C ALA A 49 2.05 -7.83 -2.36
N LEU A 50 1.28 -6.76 -2.12
CA LEU A 50 1.10 -5.69 -3.10
C LEU A 50 2.41 -4.94 -3.37
N LEU A 51 3.17 -4.59 -2.34
CA LEU A 51 4.45 -3.90 -2.47
C LEU A 51 5.48 -4.75 -3.22
N ASP A 52 5.53 -6.06 -2.97
CA ASP A 52 6.39 -7.00 -3.71
C ASP A 52 6.05 -7.03 -5.21
N ILE A 53 4.76 -7.10 -5.54
CA ILE A 53 4.29 -7.06 -6.94
C ILE A 53 4.71 -5.75 -7.61
N LEU A 54 4.47 -4.63 -6.97
CA LEU A 54 4.75 -3.30 -7.52
C LEU A 54 6.26 -3.09 -7.76
N GLU A 55 7.10 -3.53 -6.83
CA GLU A 55 8.55 -3.48 -6.98
C GLU A 55 9.02 -4.30 -8.18
N LYS A 56 8.51 -5.53 -8.33
CA LYS A 56 8.82 -6.41 -9.46
C LYS A 56 8.29 -5.87 -10.80
N GLN A 57 7.15 -5.19 -10.79
CA GLN A 57 6.63 -4.50 -11.98
C GLN A 57 7.51 -3.33 -12.43
N GLY A 58 8.28 -2.73 -11.51
CA GLY A 58 9.18 -1.63 -11.81
C GLY A 58 8.74 -0.28 -11.27
N TYR A 59 7.78 -0.22 -10.35
CA TYR A 59 7.42 1.01 -9.65
C TYR A 59 8.50 1.42 -8.65
N TYR A 60 8.67 2.72 -8.47
CA TYR A 60 9.69 3.32 -7.61
C TYR A 60 9.13 3.89 -6.32
N ASN A 61 7.92 4.41 -6.34
CA ASN A 61 7.32 5.07 -5.18
C ASN A 61 5.90 4.59 -4.94
N ALA A 62 5.55 4.45 -3.66
CA ALA A 62 4.19 4.25 -3.19
C ALA A 62 3.80 5.37 -2.23
N TYR A 63 2.63 5.95 -2.43
CA TYR A 63 2.02 6.92 -1.55
C TYR A 63 0.77 6.34 -0.88
N ALA A 64 0.39 6.89 0.26
CA ALA A 64 -0.87 6.62 0.92
C ALA A 64 -1.44 7.93 1.46
N CYS A 65 -2.73 8.14 1.24
CA CYS A 65 -3.48 9.31 1.69
C CYS A 65 -4.34 8.91 2.90
N ILE A 66 -4.09 9.51 4.06
CA ILE A 66 -4.68 9.09 5.33
C ILE A 66 -5.27 10.30 6.04
N THR A 67 -6.53 10.22 6.47
CA THR A 67 -7.09 11.25 7.36
C THR A 67 -6.32 11.32 8.66
N ALA A 68 -5.94 12.53 9.09
CA ALA A 68 -5.07 12.74 10.25
C ALA A 68 -5.63 12.18 11.57
N ILE A 69 -6.96 12.02 11.67
CA ILE A 69 -7.62 11.43 12.84
C ILE A 69 -7.58 9.89 12.85
N ASN A 70 -7.21 9.24 11.74
CA ASN A 70 -7.13 7.78 11.66
C ASN A 70 -5.78 7.26 12.17
N GLN A 71 -5.59 7.33 13.48
CA GLN A 71 -4.33 6.96 14.13
C GLN A 71 -3.92 5.52 13.86
N ASN A 72 -4.89 4.60 13.74
CA ASN A 72 -4.61 3.20 13.43
C ASN A 72 -3.96 3.06 12.05
N SER A 73 -4.48 3.75 11.04
CA SER A 73 -3.92 3.74 9.70
C SER A 73 -2.54 4.43 9.64
N LEU A 74 -2.36 5.55 10.34
CA LEU A 74 -1.06 6.22 10.43
C LEU A 74 0.00 5.28 11.02
N ASN A 75 -0.32 4.60 12.13
CA ASN A 75 0.58 3.65 12.78
C ASN A 75 0.85 2.43 11.91
N PHE A 76 -0.17 1.92 11.21
CA PHE A 76 -0.03 0.82 10.26
C PHE A 76 0.99 1.16 9.16
N HIS A 77 0.85 2.31 8.51
CA HIS A 77 1.75 2.72 7.43
C HIS A 77 3.19 2.93 7.94
N LYS A 78 3.37 3.48 9.13
CA LYS A 78 4.71 3.58 9.77
C LYS A 78 5.33 2.19 9.97
N ARG A 79 4.58 1.21 10.47
CA ARG A 79 5.08 -0.17 10.61
C ARG A 79 5.44 -0.81 9.28
N MET A 80 4.73 -0.46 8.20
CA MET A 80 5.03 -0.92 6.84
C MET A 80 6.19 -0.18 6.18
N GLY A 81 6.86 0.72 6.91
CA GLY A 81 8.06 1.43 6.44
C GLY A 81 7.74 2.68 5.62
N PHE A 82 6.54 3.22 5.71
CA PHE A 82 6.20 4.51 5.12
C PHE A 82 6.66 5.66 6.03
N GLU A 83 7.06 6.75 5.41
CA GLU A 83 7.50 7.98 6.06
C GLU A 83 6.50 9.12 5.81
N ASP A 84 6.45 10.09 6.72
CA ASP A 84 5.62 11.29 6.56
C ASP A 84 6.10 12.10 5.34
N ALA A 85 5.19 12.37 4.42
CA ALA A 85 5.42 13.14 3.21
C ALA A 85 4.68 14.49 3.21
N GLY A 86 4.05 14.84 4.32
CA GLY A 86 3.37 16.12 4.51
C GLY A 86 1.89 16.00 4.84
N THR A 87 1.31 17.14 5.23
CA THR A 87 -0.10 17.23 5.61
C THR A 87 -0.78 18.35 4.86
N HIS A 88 -1.91 18.04 4.25
CA HIS A 88 -2.82 19.00 3.64
C HIS A 88 -3.88 19.40 4.66
N LYS A 89 -3.87 20.67 5.06
CA LYS A 89 -4.81 21.20 6.05
C LYS A 89 -6.21 21.32 5.47
N LEU A 90 -7.20 20.81 6.23
CA LEU A 90 -8.62 20.92 5.90
C LEU A 90 -8.95 20.49 4.45
N ALA A 91 -8.27 19.45 3.96
CA ALA A 91 -8.42 19.01 2.57
C ALA A 91 -9.62 18.07 2.36
N GLY A 92 -10.07 17.38 3.39
CA GLY A 92 -11.21 16.46 3.33
C GLY A 92 -12.41 16.97 4.14
N PHE A 93 -13.62 16.79 3.62
CA PHE A 93 -14.86 17.05 4.36
C PHE A 93 -15.65 15.74 4.53
N LYS A 94 -15.83 15.32 5.79
CA LYS A 94 -16.54 14.07 6.10
C LYS A 94 -17.20 14.14 7.48
N HIS A 95 -18.38 13.53 7.59
CA HIS A 95 -19.15 13.53 8.83
C HIS A 95 -19.37 14.93 9.42
N GLY A 96 -19.69 15.91 8.56
CA GLY A 96 -20.01 17.27 8.96
C GLY A 96 -18.81 18.13 9.40
N ARG A 97 -17.57 17.69 9.15
CA ARG A 97 -16.37 18.44 9.53
C ARG A 97 -15.25 18.37 8.48
N TRP A 98 -14.43 19.40 8.46
CA TRP A 98 -13.18 19.43 7.72
C TRP A 98 -12.09 18.64 8.43
N LEU A 99 -11.31 17.92 7.68
CA LEU A 99 -10.25 17.04 8.16
C LEU A 99 -8.93 17.33 7.46
N ASP A 100 -7.87 17.30 8.23
CA ASP A 100 -6.52 17.27 7.69
C ASP A 100 -6.24 15.90 7.06
N VAL A 101 -5.43 15.90 6.00
CA VAL A 101 -5.05 14.71 5.26
C VAL A 101 -3.53 14.59 5.28
N CYS A 102 -3.03 13.48 5.81
CA CYS A 102 -1.61 13.14 5.82
C CYS A 102 -1.25 12.31 4.60
N TRP A 103 -0.15 12.66 3.96
CA TRP A 103 0.47 11.87 2.92
C TRP A 103 1.66 11.11 3.50
N TYR A 104 1.72 9.83 3.27
CA TYR A 104 2.84 8.98 3.60
C TYR A 104 3.43 8.40 2.32
N SER A 105 4.74 8.19 2.30
CA SER A 105 5.44 7.66 1.13
C SER A 105 6.41 6.55 1.49
N LYS A 106 6.61 5.64 0.55
CA LYS A 106 7.63 4.60 0.63
C LYS A 106 8.36 4.50 -0.70
N ARG A 107 9.70 4.57 -0.64
CA ARG A 107 10.54 4.27 -1.79
C ARG A 107 10.64 2.75 -1.95
N LEU A 108 10.30 2.22 -3.13
CA LEU A 108 10.35 0.78 -3.41
C LEU A 108 11.70 0.36 -3.96
N LYS A 109 12.35 1.21 -4.75
CA LYS A 109 13.69 0.99 -5.31
C LYS A 109 14.63 2.10 -4.87
N ALA A 110 15.82 1.73 -4.40
CA ALA A 110 16.81 2.68 -3.87
C ALA A 110 17.59 3.41 -4.97
N ASP A 111 17.72 2.82 -6.17
CA ASP A 111 18.45 3.44 -7.27
C ASP A 111 17.74 4.68 -7.83
N THR A 112 18.50 5.52 -8.52
CA THR A 112 18.01 6.75 -9.18
C THR A 112 18.26 6.73 -10.69
N GLU A 113 18.51 5.56 -11.25
CA GLU A 113 18.66 5.37 -12.68
C GLU A 113 17.34 5.58 -13.41
N ALA A 114 17.43 5.79 -14.71
CA ALA A 114 16.26 5.92 -15.56
C ALA A 114 15.40 4.64 -15.46
N PRO A 115 14.09 4.75 -15.16
CA PRO A 115 13.26 3.58 -14.97
C PRO A 115 13.08 2.80 -16.28
N GLN A 116 13.02 1.49 -16.16
CA GLN A 116 12.66 0.61 -17.27
C GLN A 116 11.14 0.57 -17.46
N PRO A 117 10.63 0.19 -18.63
CA PRO A 117 9.19 0.03 -18.83
C PRO A 117 8.56 -0.89 -17.79
N LEU A 118 7.38 -0.51 -17.30
CA LEU A 118 6.63 -1.30 -16.33
C LEU A 118 6.24 -2.65 -16.91
N LYS A 119 6.30 -3.69 -16.09
CA LYS A 119 5.87 -5.04 -16.44
C LYS A 119 4.44 -5.30 -15.96
N PRO A 120 3.56 -5.86 -16.78
CA PRO A 120 2.23 -6.23 -16.33
C PRO A 120 2.30 -7.40 -15.32
N VAL A 121 1.31 -7.51 -14.42
CA VAL A 121 1.23 -8.62 -13.44
C VAL A 121 1.26 -9.98 -14.14
N SER A 122 0.66 -10.09 -15.32
CA SER A 122 0.65 -11.31 -16.14
C SER A 122 2.03 -11.80 -16.60
N ALA A 123 3.07 -10.96 -16.47
CA ALA A 123 4.44 -11.37 -16.78
C ALA A 123 5.10 -12.20 -15.66
N PHE A 124 4.44 -12.33 -14.50
CA PHE A 124 4.95 -13.09 -13.35
C PHE A 124 4.15 -14.36 -13.14
N SER A 125 4.84 -15.45 -12.80
CA SER A 125 4.19 -16.68 -12.34
C SER A 125 3.81 -16.58 -10.86
N ASN A 126 2.93 -17.44 -10.38
CA ASN A 126 2.57 -17.50 -8.96
C ASN A 126 3.78 -17.76 -8.05
N ASN A 127 4.84 -18.40 -8.57
CA ASN A 127 6.06 -18.66 -7.82
C ASN A 127 6.99 -17.44 -7.73
N ASP A 128 6.82 -16.46 -8.62
CA ASP A 128 7.61 -15.23 -8.64
C ASP A 128 7.08 -14.20 -7.64
N LEU A 129 5.84 -14.36 -7.16
CA LEU A 129 5.15 -13.44 -6.29
C LEU A 129 5.14 -13.94 -4.85
N LEU A 130 5.33 -13.02 -3.91
CA LEU A 130 5.27 -13.30 -2.49
C LEU A 130 3.90 -13.87 -2.10
N GLN A 131 3.89 -15.07 -1.52
CA GLN A 131 2.67 -15.62 -0.96
C GLN A 131 2.46 -15.01 0.44
N PRO A 132 1.29 -14.43 0.72
CA PRO A 132 1.02 -13.73 1.99
C PRO A 132 1.31 -14.55 3.26
N HIS A 133 1.25 -15.87 3.14
CA HIS A 133 1.51 -16.78 4.26
C HIS A 133 2.99 -16.97 4.59
N GLU A 134 3.90 -16.71 3.66
CA GLU A 134 5.35 -16.92 3.85
C GLU A 134 6.02 -15.74 4.55
N THR A 135 5.52 -14.53 4.32
CA THR A 135 6.07 -13.31 4.92
C THR A 135 5.88 -13.27 6.43
N TYR A 136 4.84 -13.90 6.93
CA TYR A 136 4.48 -13.88 8.36
C TYR A 136 5.29 -14.83 9.22
N LYS A 137 5.77 -15.95 8.65
CA LYS A 137 6.60 -16.92 9.38
C LYS A 137 8.02 -16.42 9.67
N LYS A 138 8.51 -15.40 8.95
CA LYS A 138 9.88 -14.87 9.12
C LYS A 138 10.01 -13.79 10.20
N GLN A 139 8.91 -13.22 10.69
CA GLN A 139 8.94 -12.15 11.70
C GLN A 139 8.61 -12.62 13.13
N THR A 140 8.40 -13.91 13.34
CA THR A 140 8.03 -14.48 14.64
C THR A 140 9.18 -15.29 15.27
N VAL A 141 10.42 -14.93 14.94
CA VAL A 141 11.61 -15.50 15.61
C VAL A 141 12.39 -14.38 16.25
#